data_9a3e4c51e7a270f38e2ede17bdd88a13
#
_entry.id   9a3e4c51e7a270f38e2ede17bdd88a13
#
_cell.length_a   1.000
_cell.length_b   1.000
_cell.length_c   1.000
_cell.angle_alpha   90.00
_cell.angle_beta   90.00
_cell.angle_gamma   90.00
#
_symmetry.space_group_name_H-M   'P 1'
#
loop_
_entity.id
_entity.type
_entity.pdbx_description
1 polymer ?
#
loop_
_entity_poly.entity_id
_entity_poly.type
_entity_poly.pdbx_seq_one_letter_code
_entity_poly.pdbx_strand_id
1 'polypeptide(L)'
;MRKKILVADGPDFDSRIGSILKPHEPTFVRTLGEARRALERDEYDLIIIGVHFDESRMFDLLRQVRADERYRTKPVICVVSQRFDRPISIEGLEIATRALGADAFVDFARHDDHEAGDAAIRGVVERLLADPAPNA
;
A
#
# COMPACT_ATOMS: atom_id res chain seq x y z
N MET A 1 6.45 12.73 -13.86
CA MET A 1 7.08 13.23 -12.64
C MET A 1 7.26 12.11 -11.62
N ARG A 2 8.43 12.06 -11.03
CA ARG A 2 8.73 11.01 -10.03
C ARG A 2 8.09 11.35 -8.70
N LYS A 3 7.45 10.36 -8.10
CA LYS A 3 6.79 10.52 -6.80
C LYS A 3 7.49 9.63 -5.78
N LYS A 4 7.39 10.00 -4.51
CA LYS A 4 7.92 9.20 -3.41
C LYS A 4 6.81 8.30 -2.90
N ILE A 5 7.09 7.00 -2.86
CA ILE A 5 6.11 6.00 -2.45
C ILE A 5 6.68 5.16 -1.31
N LEU A 6 5.96 5.09 -0.20
CA LEU A 6 6.34 4.21 0.90
C LEU A 6 5.68 2.85 0.68
N VAL A 7 6.48 1.79 0.74
CA VAL A 7 5.98 0.41 0.60
C VAL A 7 6.26 -0.35 1.88
N ALA A 8 5.21 -0.68 2.61
CA ALA A 8 5.28 -1.40 3.87
C ALA A 8 4.78 -2.83 3.67
N ASP A 9 5.70 -3.77 3.49
CA ASP A 9 5.37 -5.17 3.27
C ASP A 9 6.63 -6.01 3.53
N GLY A 10 6.52 -7.31 3.29
CA GLY A 10 7.66 -8.22 3.39
C GLY A 10 8.60 -8.10 2.19
N PRO A 11 9.84 -8.60 2.33
CA PRO A 11 10.86 -8.44 1.28
C PRO A 11 10.57 -9.18 -0.02
N ASP A 12 9.77 -10.22 0.02
CA ASP A 12 9.48 -11.03 -1.16
C ASP A 12 8.74 -10.26 -2.26
N PHE A 13 8.09 -9.17 -1.89
CA PHE A 13 7.32 -8.35 -2.82
C PHE A 13 8.13 -7.22 -3.46
N ASP A 14 9.30 -6.91 -2.90
CA ASP A 14 10.08 -5.71 -3.28
C ASP A 14 10.41 -5.64 -4.77
N SER A 15 10.95 -6.72 -5.30
CA SER A 15 11.39 -6.74 -6.70
C SER A 15 10.24 -6.49 -7.65
N ARG A 16 9.11 -7.14 -7.39
CA ARG A 16 7.93 -7.02 -8.22
C ARG A 16 7.32 -5.63 -8.14
N ILE A 17 7.10 -5.14 -6.92
CA ILE A 17 6.47 -3.83 -6.76
C ILE A 17 7.39 -2.71 -7.23
N GLY A 18 8.70 -2.84 -7.02
CA GLY A 18 9.67 -1.86 -7.51
C GLY A 18 9.61 -1.70 -9.00
N SER A 19 9.45 -2.81 -9.72
CA SER A 19 9.30 -2.77 -11.19
C SER A 19 8.00 -2.10 -11.61
N ILE A 20 6.91 -2.42 -10.91
CA ILE A 20 5.59 -1.84 -11.20
C ILE A 20 5.59 -0.33 -10.99
N LEU A 21 6.30 0.15 -9.96
CA LEU A 21 6.25 1.56 -9.57
C LEU A 21 7.13 2.47 -10.41
N LYS A 22 8.00 1.95 -11.25
CA LYS A 22 8.84 2.80 -12.09
C LYS A 22 7.99 3.78 -12.89
N PRO A 23 8.40 5.04 -13.04
CA PRO A 23 9.68 5.63 -12.65
C PRO A 23 9.72 6.23 -11.24
N HIS A 24 8.73 5.95 -10.40
CA HIS A 24 8.64 6.51 -9.06
C HIS A 24 9.69 5.91 -8.12
N GLU A 25 9.91 6.57 -6.99
CA GLU A 25 10.93 6.16 -6.02
C GLU A 25 10.27 5.45 -4.83
N PRO A 26 10.39 4.12 -4.73
CA PRO A 26 9.88 3.41 -3.57
C PRO A 26 10.88 3.42 -2.42
N THR A 27 10.36 3.52 -1.20
CA THR A 27 11.11 3.28 0.02
C THR A 27 10.46 2.11 0.72
N PHE A 28 11.23 1.07 1.00
CA PHE A 28 10.70 -0.15 1.58
C PHE A 28 10.94 -0.18 3.09
N VAL A 29 9.90 -0.52 3.84
CA VAL A 29 10.00 -0.67 5.30
C VAL A 29 9.39 -2.01 5.70
N ARG A 30 9.90 -2.58 6.79
CA ARG A 30 9.55 -3.93 7.23
C ARG A 30 8.80 -3.96 8.55
N THR A 31 8.96 -2.95 9.37
CA THR A 31 8.36 -2.92 10.69
C THR A 31 7.58 -1.62 10.88
N LEU A 32 6.65 -1.66 11.83
CA LEU A 32 5.88 -0.47 12.18
C LEU A 32 6.80 0.67 12.63
N GLY A 33 7.87 0.34 13.37
CA GLY A 33 8.83 1.35 13.79
C GLY A 33 9.58 1.98 12.63
N GLU A 34 10.00 1.19 11.66
CA GLU A 34 10.65 1.71 10.46
C GLU A 34 9.72 2.60 9.65
N ALA A 35 8.46 2.18 9.52
CA ALA A 35 7.45 2.97 8.80
C ALA A 35 7.24 4.31 9.47
N ARG A 36 7.13 4.30 10.80
CA ARG A 36 6.94 5.52 11.57
C ARG A 36 8.09 6.50 11.37
N ARG A 37 9.33 5.99 11.43
CA ARG A 37 10.51 6.83 11.23
C ARG A 37 10.57 7.39 9.82
N ALA A 38 10.22 6.58 8.83
CA ALA A 38 10.20 7.02 7.44
C ALA A 38 9.18 8.15 7.23
N LEU A 39 7.99 7.99 7.79
CA LEU A 39 6.93 8.99 7.67
C LEU A 39 7.29 10.32 8.36
N GLU A 40 8.07 10.26 9.43
CA GLU A 40 8.55 11.45 10.12
C GLU A 40 9.64 12.17 9.33
N ARG A 41 10.53 11.41 8.69
CA ARG A 41 11.69 11.95 8.01
C ARG A 41 11.37 12.54 6.64
N ASP A 42 10.48 11.91 5.90
CA ASP A 42 10.14 12.31 4.54
C ASP A 42 8.63 12.46 4.39
N GLU A 43 8.24 13.14 3.32
CA GLU A 43 6.83 13.24 2.95
C GLU A 43 6.59 12.40 1.69
N TYR A 44 5.70 11.42 1.80
CA TYR A 44 5.39 10.49 0.71
C TYR A 44 4.11 10.92 0.00
N ASP A 45 4.08 10.66 -1.30
CA ASP A 45 2.92 10.97 -2.14
C ASP A 45 1.88 9.86 -2.14
N LEU A 46 2.31 8.64 -1.85
CA LEU A 46 1.47 7.45 -1.83
C LEU A 46 2.04 6.46 -0.83
N ILE A 47 1.16 5.74 -0.14
CA ILE A 47 1.57 4.69 0.81
C ILE A 47 0.91 3.38 0.39
N ILE A 48 1.71 2.32 0.26
CA ILE A 48 1.23 0.98 -0.04
C ILE A 48 1.52 0.11 1.17
N ILE A 49 0.48 -0.54 1.69
CA ILE A 49 0.60 -1.37 2.90
C ILE A 49 0.12 -2.78 2.59
N GLY A 50 1.00 -3.77 2.79
CA GLY A 50 0.66 -5.17 2.62
C GLY A 50 -0.05 -5.75 3.83
N VAL A 51 -0.98 -6.66 3.59
CA VAL A 51 -1.72 -7.35 4.67
C VAL A 51 -0.76 -8.10 5.60
N HIS A 52 0.34 -8.61 5.04
CA HIS A 52 1.33 -9.37 5.80
C HIS A 52 2.41 -8.50 6.45
N PHE A 53 2.28 -7.18 6.34
CA PHE A 53 3.27 -6.26 6.89
C PHE A 53 3.45 -6.46 8.40
N ASP A 54 4.72 -6.65 8.80
CA ASP A 54 5.12 -6.72 10.22
C ASP A 54 4.15 -7.56 11.06
N GLU A 55 4.05 -8.85 10.73
CA GLU A 55 3.17 -9.78 11.45
C GLU A 55 1.71 -9.30 11.50
N SER A 56 1.23 -8.85 10.35
CA SER A 56 -0.16 -8.41 10.17
C SER A 56 -0.52 -7.13 10.91
N ARG A 57 0.42 -6.18 10.93
CA ARG A 57 0.18 -4.86 11.55
C ARG A 57 -0.28 -3.81 10.54
N MET A 58 -0.85 -4.26 9.44
CA MET A 58 -1.38 -3.35 8.42
C MET A 58 -2.38 -2.35 9.00
N PHE A 59 -3.31 -2.81 9.81
CA PHE A 59 -4.33 -1.93 10.38
C PHE A 59 -3.73 -0.87 11.32
N ASP A 60 -2.71 -1.25 12.08
CA ASP A 60 -2.04 -0.32 12.98
C ASP A 60 -1.39 0.81 12.20
N LEU A 61 -0.70 0.47 11.11
CA LEU A 61 -0.06 1.48 10.27
C LEU A 61 -1.10 2.36 9.58
N LEU A 62 -2.17 1.77 9.07
CA LEU A 62 -3.23 2.53 8.41
C LEU A 62 -3.84 3.56 9.36
N ARG A 63 -4.10 3.17 10.61
CA ARG A 63 -4.61 4.11 11.61
C ARG A 63 -3.62 5.25 11.88
N GLN A 64 -2.33 4.93 11.98
CA GLN A 64 -1.31 5.94 12.22
C GLN A 64 -1.20 6.93 11.06
N VAL A 65 -1.26 6.44 9.84
CA VAL A 65 -1.22 7.29 8.65
C VAL A 65 -2.40 8.27 8.65
N ARG A 66 -3.59 7.76 8.92
CA ARG A 66 -4.79 8.62 8.90
C ARG A 66 -4.88 9.56 10.08
N ALA A 67 -4.20 9.27 11.19
CA ALA A 67 -4.14 10.17 12.34
C ALA A 67 -3.14 11.30 12.15
N ASP A 68 -2.20 11.16 11.22
CA ASP A 68 -1.18 12.17 10.93
C ASP A 68 -1.74 13.18 9.93
N GLU A 69 -1.79 14.46 10.30
CA GLU A 69 -2.34 15.51 9.45
C GLU A 69 -1.68 15.57 8.07
N ARG A 70 -0.38 15.29 8.00
CA ARG A 70 0.36 15.32 6.72
C ARG A 70 -0.14 14.26 5.74
N TYR A 71 -0.69 13.17 6.28
CA TYR A 71 -1.08 12.02 5.47
C TYR A 71 -2.59 11.77 5.46
N ARG A 72 -3.36 12.65 6.05
CA ARG A 72 -4.82 12.47 6.15
C ARG A 72 -5.48 12.32 4.79
N THR A 73 -4.99 13.04 3.80
CA THR A 73 -5.55 13.04 2.44
C THR A 73 -4.66 12.38 1.40
N LYS A 74 -3.48 11.88 1.79
CA LYS A 74 -2.60 11.20 0.85
C LYS A 74 -3.18 9.82 0.52
N PRO A 75 -3.05 9.36 -0.74
CA PRO A 75 -3.61 8.06 -1.10
C PRO A 75 -2.91 6.91 -0.42
N VAL A 76 -3.69 5.91 -0.01
CA VAL A 76 -3.21 4.68 0.61
C VAL A 76 -3.83 3.49 -0.11
N ILE A 77 -2.98 2.55 -0.52
CA ILE A 77 -3.41 1.30 -1.15
C ILE A 77 -3.04 0.17 -0.21
N CYS A 78 -4.00 -0.69 0.10
CA CYS A 78 -3.73 -1.94 0.83
C CYS A 78 -3.67 -3.08 -0.17
N VAL A 79 -2.71 -3.99 0.00
CA VAL A 79 -2.49 -5.07 -0.95
C VAL A 79 -2.37 -6.42 -0.25
N VAL A 80 -2.84 -7.48 -0.93
CA VAL A 80 -2.55 -8.85 -0.57
C VAL A 80 -1.50 -9.32 -1.55
N SER A 81 -0.24 -9.38 -1.10
CA SER A 81 0.89 -9.73 -1.97
C SER A 81 1.19 -11.23 -1.99
N GLN A 82 0.71 -11.98 -1.00
CA GLN A 82 0.92 -13.41 -0.87
C GLN A 82 -0.36 -14.09 -0.42
N ARG A 83 -0.49 -15.36 -0.78
CA ARG A 83 -1.63 -16.16 -0.32
C ARG A 83 -1.54 -16.41 1.18
N PHE A 84 -2.70 -16.52 1.82
CA PHE A 84 -2.77 -16.85 3.23
C PHE A 84 -2.64 -18.36 3.40
N ASP A 85 -2.04 -18.77 4.53
CA ASP A 85 -1.89 -20.17 4.88
C ASP A 85 -3.23 -20.82 5.26
N ARG A 86 -4.22 -20.02 5.60
CA ARG A 86 -5.54 -20.48 6.00
C ARG A 86 -6.60 -19.59 5.37
N PRO A 87 -7.86 -20.08 5.34
CA PRO A 87 -8.94 -19.30 4.75
C PRO A 87 -9.12 -17.95 5.46
N ILE A 88 -9.08 -16.89 4.67
CA ILE A 88 -9.29 -15.52 5.15
C ILE A 88 -10.30 -14.89 4.20
N SER A 89 -11.22 -14.13 4.76
CA SER A 89 -12.18 -13.38 3.95
C SER A 89 -11.50 -12.16 3.32
N ILE A 90 -11.19 -12.26 2.04
CA ILE A 90 -10.61 -11.13 1.30
C ILE A 90 -11.61 -9.96 1.24
N GLU A 91 -12.89 -10.29 1.07
CA GLU A 91 -13.95 -9.27 1.08
C GLU A 91 -14.00 -8.55 2.42
N GLY A 92 -13.85 -9.28 3.52
CA GLY A 92 -13.80 -8.69 4.86
C GLY A 92 -12.61 -7.77 5.04
N LEU A 93 -11.44 -8.16 4.51
CA LEU A 93 -10.25 -7.32 4.55
C LEU A 93 -10.46 -6.04 3.76
N GLU A 94 -11.05 -6.13 2.59
CA GLU A 94 -11.32 -4.97 1.76
C GLU A 94 -12.26 -4.00 2.47
N ILE A 95 -13.36 -4.51 3.04
CA ILE A 95 -14.31 -3.69 3.78
C ILE A 95 -13.62 -2.99 4.95
N ALA A 96 -12.83 -3.75 5.73
CA ALA A 96 -12.16 -3.20 6.91
C ALA A 96 -11.13 -2.13 6.55
N THR A 97 -10.33 -2.35 5.50
CA THR A 97 -9.32 -1.38 5.09
C THR A 97 -9.95 -0.09 4.59
N ARG A 98 -11.02 -0.20 3.80
CA ARG A 98 -11.72 0.99 3.32
C ARG A 98 -12.38 1.75 4.48
N ALA A 99 -12.93 1.04 5.44
CA ALA A 99 -13.52 1.68 6.64
C ALA A 99 -12.47 2.46 7.44
N LEU A 100 -11.23 2.01 7.43
CA LEU A 100 -10.13 2.70 8.12
C LEU A 100 -9.46 3.77 7.26
N GLY A 101 -9.93 3.98 6.03
CA GLY A 101 -9.47 5.08 5.20
C GLY A 101 -8.56 4.73 4.03
N ALA A 102 -8.44 3.46 3.68
CA ALA A 102 -7.70 3.08 2.47
C ALA A 102 -8.49 3.52 1.23
N ASP A 103 -7.77 4.02 0.24
CA ASP A 103 -8.38 4.48 -1.01
C ASP A 103 -8.58 3.35 -2.01
N ALA A 104 -7.80 2.29 -1.89
CA ALA A 104 -7.90 1.14 -2.77
C ALA A 104 -7.41 -0.12 -2.08
N PHE A 105 -7.84 -1.25 -2.58
CA PHE A 105 -7.44 -2.58 -2.11
C PHE A 105 -7.17 -3.44 -3.33
N VAL A 106 -6.00 -4.05 -3.40
CA VAL A 106 -5.61 -4.90 -4.54
C VAL A 106 -5.15 -6.26 -4.03
N ASP A 107 -5.76 -7.32 -4.56
CA ASP A 107 -5.39 -8.69 -4.23
C ASP A 107 -4.55 -9.30 -5.34
N PHE A 108 -3.24 -9.25 -5.19
CA PHE A 108 -2.30 -9.85 -6.15
C PHE A 108 -2.39 -11.36 -6.18
N ALA A 109 -2.69 -11.97 -5.04
CA ALA A 109 -2.74 -13.42 -4.94
C ALA A 109 -3.92 -14.03 -5.71
N ARG A 110 -4.89 -13.20 -6.05
CA ARG A 110 -6.08 -13.61 -6.79
C ARG A 110 -5.77 -13.87 -8.27
N HIS A 111 -4.74 -13.23 -8.81
CA HIS A 111 -4.41 -13.32 -10.23
C HIS A 111 -3.38 -14.41 -10.46
N ASP A 112 -3.74 -15.42 -11.25
CA ASP A 112 -2.79 -16.44 -11.68
C ASP A 112 -1.82 -15.85 -12.71
N ASP A 113 -2.25 -14.83 -13.42
CA ASP A 113 -1.44 -14.10 -14.38
C ASP A 113 -0.81 -12.89 -13.69
N HIS A 114 0.51 -12.95 -13.49
CA HIS A 114 1.27 -11.87 -12.87
C HIS A 114 1.15 -10.57 -13.65
N GLU A 115 1.10 -10.65 -14.96
CA GLU A 115 1.00 -9.47 -15.79
C GLU A 115 -0.32 -8.74 -15.58
N ALA A 116 -1.42 -9.48 -15.45
CA ALA A 116 -2.73 -8.89 -15.19
C ALA A 116 -2.77 -8.23 -13.80
N GLY A 117 -2.18 -8.88 -12.80
CA GLY A 117 -2.09 -8.32 -11.46
C GLY A 117 -1.25 -7.06 -11.41
N ASP A 118 -0.11 -7.09 -12.10
CA ASP A 118 0.79 -5.93 -12.18
C ASP A 118 0.11 -4.75 -12.88
N ALA A 119 -0.61 -5.01 -13.95
CA ALA A 119 -1.34 -3.97 -14.67
C ALA A 119 -2.44 -3.36 -13.80
N ALA A 120 -3.12 -4.17 -12.99
CA ALA A 120 -4.17 -3.70 -12.10
C ALA A 120 -3.64 -2.71 -11.08
N ILE A 121 -2.53 -3.05 -10.41
CA ILE A 121 -1.98 -2.13 -9.40
C ILE A 121 -1.36 -0.89 -10.05
N ARG A 122 -0.69 -1.04 -11.20
CA ARG A 122 -0.12 0.11 -11.89
C ARG A 122 -1.21 1.12 -12.24
N GLY A 123 -2.36 0.63 -12.70
CA GLY A 123 -3.49 1.49 -13.02
C GLY A 123 -4.02 2.23 -11.80
N VAL A 124 -4.12 1.55 -10.67
CA VAL A 124 -4.58 2.16 -9.42
C VAL A 124 -3.57 3.22 -8.95
N VAL A 125 -2.28 2.90 -8.97
CA VAL A 125 -1.22 3.82 -8.56
C VAL A 125 -1.25 5.10 -9.38
N GLU A 126 -1.28 4.97 -10.71
CA GLU A 126 -1.25 6.14 -11.58
C GLU A 126 -2.51 6.98 -11.42
N ARG A 127 -3.66 6.35 -11.25
CA ARG A 127 -4.92 7.08 -11.04
C ARG A 127 -4.87 7.88 -9.75
N LEU A 128 -4.39 7.27 -8.66
CA LEU A 128 -4.36 7.95 -7.36
C LEU A 128 -3.30 9.05 -7.32
N LEU A 129 -2.19 8.88 -8.01
CA LEU A 129 -1.16 9.91 -8.08
C LEU A 129 -1.57 11.09 -8.96
N ALA A 130 -2.34 10.81 -10.02
CA ALA A 130 -2.79 11.85 -10.94
C ALA A 130 -3.95 12.67 -10.39
N ASP A 131 -4.76 12.04 -9.53
CA ASP A 131 -5.96 12.68 -8.96
C ASP A 131 -5.88 12.58 -7.45
N PRO A 132 -5.04 13.40 -6.80
CA PRO A 132 -4.95 13.38 -5.35
C PRO A 132 -6.31 13.76 -4.75
N ALA A 133 -6.58 13.22 -3.57
CA ALA A 133 -7.87 13.26 -2.91
C ALA A 133 -8.71 14.49 -3.28
N PRO A 134 -9.88 14.28 -3.88
CA PRO A 134 -10.67 15.40 -4.44
C PRO A 134 -11.17 16.37 -3.39
N ASN A 135 -11.15 16.00 -2.13
CA ASN A 135 -11.63 16.84 -1.05
C ASN A 135 -10.49 17.44 -0.24
N ALA A 136 -9.35 17.49 -0.84
CA ALA A 136 -8.21 18.12 -0.17
C ALA A 136 -8.48 19.59 0.06
#